data_7bbd1948a30910dcfdd461d8f5e0694e
#
_entry.id   7bbd1948a30910dcfdd461d8f5e0694e
#
_cell.length_a   1.000
_cell.length_b   1.000
_cell.length_c   1.000
_cell.angle_alpha   90.00
_cell.angle_beta   90.00
_cell.angle_gamma   90.00
#
_symmetry.space_group_name_H-M   'P 1'
#
loop_
_entity.id
_entity.type
_entity.pdbx_description
1 polymer ?
#
loop_
_entity_poly.entity_id
_entity_poly.type
_entity_poly.pdbx_seq_one_letter_code
_entity_poly.pdbx_strand_id
1 'polypeptide(L)'
;MFTKFEKMFSTDKLHWTTVITEKCMLAVIGILTLLAAGGEVVNMVVSRNIELGDIFLLFIYTEIIGMIGAFYASTRIPVTLPIIIAITALCRLIVLHSKEADPMNLLAEAGAIVIIAGAAYALSLKDKLSLEKEKLRDE
;
A
#
# COMPACT_ATOMS: atom_id res chain seq x y z
N MET A 1 41.43 13.85 -7.93
CA MET A 1 41.01 12.46 -7.64
C MET A 1 39.57 12.34 -7.25
N PHE A 2 38.97 13.34 -6.63
CA PHE A 2 37.53 13.36 -6.21
C PHE A 2 36.52 13.47 -7.37
N THR A 3 36.85 14.17 -8.44
CA THR A 3 35.97 14.38 -9.60
C THR A 3 35.75 13.14 -10.48
N LYS A 4 36.57 12.10 -10.32
CA LYS A 4 36.42 10.83 -11.05
C LYS A 4 35.48 9.86 -10.34
N PHE A 5 35.29 10.03 -9.02
CA PHE A 5 34.31 9.27 -8.23
C PHE A 5 32.87 9.77 -8.44
N GLU A 6 32.67 11.08 -8.59
CA GLU A 6 31.36 11.68 -8.88
C GLU A 6 30.81 11.27 -10.26
N LYS A 7 31.69 11.12 -11.27
CA LYS A 7 31.29 10.65 -12.61
C LYS A 7 30.95 9.16 -12.69
N MET A 8 31.34 8.35 -11.70
CA MET A 8 31.09 6.93 -11.68
C MET A 8 29.70 6.60 -11.09
N PHE A 9 29.13 7.53 -10.31
CA PHE A 9 27.74 7.48 -9.84
C PHE A 9 26.89 8.46 -10.67
N SER A 10 26.78 8.20 -11.98
CA SER A 10 25.84 8.98 -12.77
C SER A 10 24.43 8.71 -12.23
N THR A 11 23.75 9.78 -11.86
CA THR A 11 22.39 9.79 -11.28
C THR A 11 21.43 8.93 -12.09
N ASP A 12 21.62 8.85 -13.40
CA ASP A 12 20.83 8.03 -14.33
C ASP A 12 20.99 6.53 -14.11
N LYS A 13 22.21 6.04 -13.85
CA LYS A 13 22.44 4.61 -13.60
C LYS A 13 21.88 4.18 -12.25
N LEU A 14 22.00 5.03 -11.23
CA LEU A 14 21.45 4.78 -9.91
C LEU A 14 19.92 4.73 -9.97
N HIS A 15 19.30 5.68 -10.64
CA HIS A 15 17.85 5.73 -10.84
C HIS A 15 17.35 4.48 -11.58
N TRP A 16 18.02 4.05 -12.63
CA TRP A 16 17.64 2.88 -13.40
C TRP A 16 17.78 1.58 -12.61
N THR A 17 18.87 1.40 -11.86
CA THR A 17 19.06 0.23 -10.99
C THR A 17 18.03 0.18 -9.86
N THR A 18 17.69 1.31 -9.26
CA THR A 18 16.67 1.38 -8.22
C THR A 18 15.30 0.96 -8.75
N VAL A 19 14.90 1.47 -9.90
CA VAL A 19 13.61 1.13 -10.54
C VAL A 19 13.52 -0.36 -10.90
N ILE A 20 14.61 -0.96 -11.40
CA ILE A 20 14.62 -2.40 -11.71
C ILE A 20 14.53 -3.23 -10.44
N THR A 21 15.31 -2.89 -9.43
CA THR A 21 15.31 -3.62 -8.15
C THR A 21 13.92 -3.55 -7.52
N GLU A 22 13.28 -2.39 -7.54
CA GLU A 22 11.94 -2.16 -7.03
C GLU A 22 10.90 -3.02 -7.77
N LYS A 23 10.92 -3.01 -9.10
CA LYS A 23 10.02 -3.85 -9.92
C LYS A 23 10.25 -5.34 -9.69
N CYS A 24 11.50 -5.77 -9.55
CA CYS A 24 11.84 -7.14 -9.27
C CYS A 24 11.31 -7.58 -7.89
N MET A 25 11.48 -6.75 -6.87
CA MET A 25 10.95 -7.02 -5.54
C MET A 25 9.41 -7.05 -5.54
N LEU A 26 8.76 -6.15 -6.25
CA LEU A 26 7.30 -6.16 -6.40
C LEU A 26 6.80 -7.42 -7.10
N ALA A 27 7.51 -7.89 -8.13
CA ALA A 27 7.17 -9.14 -8.80
C ALA A 27 7.27 -10.34 -7.85
N VAL A 28 8.34 -10.41 -7.04
CA VAL A 28 8.51 -11.46 -6.03
C VAL A 28 7.39 -11.41 -4.99
N ILE A 29 7.08 -10.23 -4.46
CA ILE A 29 5.98 -10.04 -3.51
C ILE A 29 4.65 -10.47 -4.14
N GLY A 30 4.38 -10.10 -5.38
CA GLY A 30 3.17 -10.47 -6.10
C GLY A 30 3.01 -11.99 -6.26
N ILE A 31 4.09 -12.68 -6.65
CA ILE A 31 4.08 -14.14 -6.79
C ILE A 31 3.84 -14.81 -5.43
N LEU A 32 4.55 -14.38 -4.39
CA LEU A 32 4.38 -14.94 -3.03
C LEU A 32 2.96 -14.69 -2.51
N THR A 33 2.40 -13.51 -2.77
CA THR A 33 1.03 -13.16 -2.38
C THR A 33 0.00 -14.04 -3.09
N LEU A 34 0.17 -14.30 -4.39
CA LEU A 34 -0.71 -15.19 -5.15
C LEU A 34 -0.63 -16.64 -4.64
N LEU A 35 0.57 -17.13 -4.33
CA LEU A 35 0.75 -18.47 -3.77
C LEU A 35 0.11 -18.58 -2.39
N ALA A 36 0.28 -17.57 -1.54
CA ALA A 36 -0.32 -17.53 -0.21
C ALA A 36 -1.86 -17.46 -0.30
N ALA A 37 -2.41 -16.62 -1.15
CA ALA A 37 -3.84 -16.52 -1.38
C ALA A 37 -4.44 -17.83 -1.90
N GLY A 38 -3.76 -18.47 -2.87
CA GLY A 38 -4.16 -19.78 -3.39
C GLY A 38 -4.13 -20.87 -2.32
N GLY A 39 -3.09 -20.90 -1.49
CA GLY A 39 -2.98 -21.82 -0.35
C GLY A 39 -4.10 -21.64 0.67
N GLU A 40 -4.47 -20.38 0.97
CA GLU A 40 -5.56 -20.06 1.87
C GLU A 40 -6.90 -20.55 1.33
N VAL A 41 -7.19 -20.29 0.06
CA VAL A 41 -8.42 -20.78 -0.61
C VAL A 41 -8.49 -22.32 -0.56
N VAL A 42 -7.40 -23.00 -0.83
CA VAL A 42 -7.34 -24.48 -0.75
C VAL A 42 -7.61 -24.95 0.67
N ASN A 43 -7.00 -24.31 1.67
CA ASN A 43 -7.20 -24.64 3.07
C ASN A 43 -8.67 -24.47 3.49
N MET A 44 -9.31 -23.37 3.11
CA MET A 44 -10.74 -23.09 3.36
C MET A 44 -11.65 -24.18 2.75
N VAL A 45 -11.35 -24.60 1.53
CA VAL A 45 -12.14 -25.63 0.81
C VAL A 45 -11.95 -27.00 1.46
N VAL A 46 -10.72 -27.36 1.83
CA VAL A 46 -10.39 -28.67 2.42
C VAL A 46 -10.94 -28.79 3.85
N SER A 47 -10.78 -27.76 4.66
CA SER A 47 -11.26 -27.74 6.05
C SER A 47 -12.79 -27.63 6.15
N ARG A 48 -13.47 -27.21 5.08
CA ARG A 48 -14.91 -26.91 5.04
C ARG A 48 -15.37 -25.96 6.15
N ASN A 49 -14.45 -25.24 6.72
CA ASN A 49 -14.69 -24.22 7.75
C ASN A 49 -14.13 -22.89 7.22
N ILE A 50 -15.01 -21.91 7.06
CA ILE A 50 -14.66 -20.59 6.60
C ILE A 50 -14.87 -19.66 7.78
N GLU A 51 -13.78 -19.14 8.30
CA GLU A 51 -13.82 -18.13 9.35
C GLU A 51 -13.81 -16.73 8.75
N LEU A 52 -14.32 -15.77 9.48
CA LEU A 52 -14.32 -14.38 9.06
C LEU A 52 -12.89 -13.85 8.85
N GLY A 53 -11.94 -14.35 9.67
CA GLY A 53 -10.52 -14.04 9.57
C GLY A 53 -9.93 -14.44 8.23
N ASP A 54 -10.29 -15.61 7.68
CA ASP A 54 -9.78 -16.11 6.39
C ASP A 54 -10.21 -15.20 5.24
N ILE A 55 -11.47 -14.74 5.28
CA ILE A 55 -11.99 -13.80 4.29
C ILE A 55 -11.23 -12.48 4.36
N PHE A 56 -10.95 -11.96 5.55
CA PHE A 56 -10.15 -10.74 5.72
C PHE A 56 -8.72 -10.92 5.22
N LEU A 57 -8.13 -12.09 5.42
CA LEU A 57 -6.80 -12.41 4.91
C LEU A 57 -6.76 -12.37 3.37
N LEU A 58 -7.76 -12.96 2.71
CA LEU A 58 -7.90 -12.87 1.25
C LEU A 58 -8.06 -11.43 0.75
N PHE A 59 -8.78 -10.59 1.49
CA PHE A 59 -8.85 -9.16 1.18
C PHE A 59 -7.49 -8.48 1.24
N ILE A 60 -6.66 -8.80 2.25
CA ILE A 60 -5.29 -8.27 2.36
C ILE A 60 -4.46 -8.68 1.15
N TYR A 61 -4.52 -9.94 0.75
CA TYR A 61 -3.81 -10.41 -0.44
C TYR A 61 -4.25 -9.69 -1.71
N THR A 62 -5.56 -9.51 -1.90
CA THR A 62 -6.11 -8.77 -3.04
C THR A 62 -5.66 -7.31 -3.06
N GLU A 63 -5.59 -6.67 -1.90
CA GLU A 63 -5.14 -5.31 -1.75
C GLU A 63 -3.65 -5.14 -2.08
N ILE A 64 -2.79 -6.07 -1.65
CA ILE A 64 -1.37 -6.11 -2.02
C ILE A 64 -1.20 -6.24 -3.53
N ILE A 65 -1.96 -7.13 -4.18
CA ILE A 65 -1.93 -7.31 -5.64
C ILE A 65 -2.39 -6.04 -6.34
N GLY A 66 -3.44 -5.38 -5.83
CA GLY A 66 -3.93 -4.12 -6.36
C GLY A 66 -2.89 -3.00 -6.27
N MET A 67 -2.13 -2.93 -5.17
CA MET A 67 -1.00 -1.99 -5.03
C MET A 67 0.09 -2.24 -6.05
N ILE A 68 0.48 -3.50 -6.23
CA ILE A 68 1.50 -3.89 -7.21
C ILE A 68 1.03 -3.48 -8.61
N GLY A 69 -0.24 -3.76 -8.96
CA GLY A 69 -0.83 -3.36 -10.22
C GLY A 69 -0.80 -1.85 -10.45
N ALA A 70 -1.17 -1.07 -9.44
CA ALA A 70 -1.10 0.40 -9.50
C ALA A 70 0.34 0.91 -9.68
N PHE A 71 1.32 0.25 -9.05
CA PHE A 71 2.73 0.58 -9.17
C PHE A 71 3.27 0.35 -10.59
N TYR A 72 2.84 -0.75 -11.24
CA TYR A 72 3.21 -1.02 -12.63
C TYR A 72 2.50 -0.11 -13.64
N ALA A 73 1.27 0.34 -13.32
CA ALA A 73 0.49 1.20 -14.19
C ALA A 73 0.91 2.67 -14.16
N SER A 74 1.50 3.14 -13.06
CA SER A 74 1.88 4.54 -12.86
C SER A 74 3.36 4.67 -12.52
N THR A 75 4.05 5.57 -13.22
CA THR A 75 5.45 5.92 -12.92
C THR A 75 5.58 6.76 -11.64
N ARG A 76 4.48 7.32 -11.14
CA ARG A 76 4.40 8.04 -9.87
C ARG A 76 3.48 7.27 -8.91
N ILE A 77 4.03 6.87 -7.77
CA ILE A 77 3.23 6.26 -6.69
C ILE A 77 2.34 7.34 -6.10
N PRO A 78 1.02 7.24 -6.22
CA PRO A 78 0.15 8.14 -5.47
C PRO A 78 0.33 7.82 -3.98
N VAL A 79 0.83 8.79 -3.22
CA VAL A 79 1.07 8.67 -1.75
C VAL A 79 -0.22 8.32 -1.00
N THR A 80 -1.36 8.57 -1.62
CA THR A 80 -2.71 8.26 -1.09
C THR A 80 -2.98 6.75 -1.00
N LEU A 81 -2.38 5.90 -1.87
CA LEU A 81 -2.63 4.45 -1.85
C LEU A 81 -2.22 3.79 -0.52
N PRO A 82 -0.98 3.97 -0.01
CA PRO A 82 -0.59 3.41 1.29
C PRO A 82 -1.47 3.88 2.44
N ILE A 83 -2.00 5.10 2.37
CA ILE A 83 -2.85 5.67 3.42
C ILE A 83 -4.24 5.01 3.40
N ILE A 84 -4.82 4.81 2.22
CA ILE A 84 -6.10 4.10 2.07
C ILE A 84 -5.97 2.68 2.64
N ILE A 85 -4.87 1.99 2.36
CA ILE A 85 -4.60 0.65 2.86
C ILE A 85 -4.47 0.63 4.39
N ALA A 86 -3.79 1.62 4.98
CA ALA A 86 -3.70 1.75 6.42
C ALA A 86 -5.08 1.93 7.07
N ILE A 87 -5.96 2.75 6.47
CA ILE A 87 -7.34 2.94 6.93
C ILE A 87 -8.13 1.64 6.83
N THR A 88 -8.08 0.95 5.70
CA THR A 88 -8.82 -0.31 5.50
C THR A 88 -8.30 -1.42 6.43
N ALA A 89 -7.01 -1.47 6.72
CA ALA A 89 -6.43 -2.40 7.69
C ALA A 89 -6.94 -2.14 9.12
N LEU A 90 -6.99 -0.89 9.53
CA LEU A 90 -7.55 -0.51 10.85
C LEU A 90 -9.04 -0.82 10.95
N CYS A 91 -9.82 -0.55 9.90
CA CYS A 91 -11.24 -0.92 9.86
C CYS A 91 -11.45 -2.43 10.03
N ARG A 92 -10.61 -3.26 9.41
CA ARG A 92 -10.65 -4.72 9.57
C ARG A 92 -10.29 -5.14 10.99
N LEU A 93 -9.28 -4.51 11.59
CA LEU A 93 -8.88 -4.78 12.96
C LEU A 93 -10.04 -4.54 13.93
N ILE A 94 -10.75 -3.43 13.77
CA ILE A 94 -11.95 -3.09 14.57
C ILE A 94 -13.01 -4.18 14.41
N VAL A 95 -13.30 -4.62 13.19
CA VAL A 95 -14.34 -5.64 12.94
C VAL A 95 -13.95 -7.00 13.52
N LEU A 96 -12.68 -7.40 13.40
CA LEU A 96 -12.19 -8.67 13.95
C LEU A 96 -12.23 -8.69 15.48
N HIS A 97 -11.83 -7.61 16.13
CA HIS A 97 -11.73 -7.52 17.59
C HIS A 97 -13.01 -7.04 18.29
N SER A 98 -14.03 -6.62 17.54
CA SER A 98 -15.22 -5.98 18.10
C SER A 98 -15.97 -6.83 19.13
N LYS A 99 -15.79 -8.16 19.13
CA LYS A 99 -16.44 -9.08 20.08
C LYS A 99 -15.71 -9.22 21.42
N GLU A 100 -14.41 -8.95 21.47
CA GLU A 100 -13.56 -9.18 22.63
C GLU A 100 -12.76 -7.94 23.06
N ALA A 101 -12.85 -6.84 22.30
CA ALA A 101 -12.07 -5.64 22.55
C ALA A 101 -12.64 -4.79 23.69
N ASP A 102 -11.74 -4.29 24.50
CA ASP A 102 -12.02 -3.21 25.45
C ASP A 102 -12.55 -1.98 24.65
N PRO A 103 -13.66 -1.35 25.06
CA PRO A 103 -14.20 -0.16 24.44
C PRO A 103 -13.18 0.98 24.23
N MET A 104 -12.18 1.05 25.09
CA MET A 104 -11.12 2.04 25.02
C MET A 104 -10.19 1.79 23.83
N ASN A 105 -9.88 0.54 23.50
CA ASN A 105 -9.08 0.18 22.36
C ASN A 105 -9.83 0.48 21.04
N LEU A 106 -11.13 0.18 20.99
CA LEU A 106 -11.96 0.53 19.83
C LEU A 106 -12.03 2.03 19.58
N LEU A 107 -12.09 2.82 20.65
CA LEU A 107 -12.10 4.28 20.54
C LEU A 107 -10.74 4.80 20.05
N ALA A 108 -9.64 4.23 20.52
CA ALA A 108 -8.30 4.58 20.07
C ALA A 108 -8.08 4.25 18.59
N GLU A 109 -8.53 3.06 18.14
CA GLU A 109 -8.46 2.65 16.73
C GLU A 109 -9.32 3.54 15.83
N ALA A 110 -10.54 3.87 16.25
CA ALA A 110 -11.40 4.81 15.54
C ALA A 110 -10.77 6.21 15.45
N GLY A 111 -10.14 6.68 16.53
CA GLY A 111 -9.40 7.93 16.56
C GLY A 111 -8.22 7.93 15.58
N ALA A 112 -7.47 6.83 15.52
CA ALA A 112 -6.36 6.66 14.56
C ALA A 112 -6.85 6.76 13.11
N ILE A 113 -7.99 6.16 12.77
CA ILE A 113 -8.60 6.26 11.44
C ILE A 113 -8.90 7.71 11.08
N VAL A 114 -9.50 8.47 11.99
CA VAL A 114 -9.83 9.89 11.76
C VAL A 114 -8.57 10.71 11.51
N ILE A 115 -7.49 10.48 12.28
CA ILE A 115 -6.22 11.18 12.11
C ILE A 115 -5.60 10.86 10.74
N ILE A 116 -5.56 9.58 10.36
CA ILE A 116 -4.99 9.15 9.09
C ILE A 116 -5.84 9.65 7.92
N ALA A 117 -7.16 9.63 8.02
CA ALA A 117 -8.07 10.17 7.00
C ALA A 117 -7.89 11.69 6.83
N GLY A 118 -7.69 12.42 7.92
CA GLY A 118 -7.36 13.85 7.88
C GLY A 118 -6.02 14.12 7.19
N ALA A 119 -4.99 13.32 7.47
CA ALA A 119 -3.70 13.41 6.80
C ALA A 119 -3.81 13.09 5.29
N ALA A 120 -4.60 12.07 4.93
CA ALA A 120 -4.88 11.72 3.53
C ALA A 120 -5.56 12.86 2.77
N TYR A 121 -6.54 13.50 3.40
CA TYR A 121 -7.24 14.65 2.82
C TYR A 121 -6.28 15.84 2.60
N ALA A 122 -5.43 16.16 3.57
CA ALA A 122 -4.44 17.22 3.46
C ALA A 122 -3.42 16.96 2.33
N LEU A 123 -2.95 15.72 2.18
CA LEU A 123 -2.06 15.31 1.09
C LEU A 123 -2.74 15.42 -0.28
N SER A 124 -3.97 14.93 -0.40
CA SER A 124 -4.75 15.02 -1.65
C SER A 124 -5.00 16.48 -2.07
N LEU A 125 -5.21 17.36 -1.12
CA LEU A 125 -5.37 18.80 -1.38
C LEU A 125 -4.08 19.43 -1.91
N LYS A 126 -2.94 19.05 -1.32
CA LYS A 126 -1.61 19.50 -1.76
C LYS A 126 -1.30 19.04 -3.19
N ASP A 127 -1.63 17.80 -3.54
CA ASP A 127 -1.41 17.24 -4.87
C ASP A 127 -2.25 17.99 -5.92
N LYS A 128 -3.52 18.29 -5.63
CA LYS A 128 -4.38 19.09 -6.52
C LYS A 128 -3.83 20.48 -6.75
N LEU A 129 -3.41 21.17 -5.70
CA LEU A 129 -2.83 22.51 -5.80
C LEU A 129 -1.50 22.52 -6.57
N SER A 130 -0.72 21.46 -6.46
CA SER A 130 0.53 21.31 -7.24
C SER A 130 0.27 21.15 -8.72
N LEU A 131 -0.72 20.32 -9.10
CA LEU A 131 -1.13 20.13 -10.49
C LEU A 131 -1.74 21.38 -11.12
N GLU A 132 -2.49 22.14 -10.36
CA GLU A 132 -3.08 23.40 -10.82
C GLU A 132 -2.02 24.47 -11.07
N LYS A 133 -1.00 24.56 -10.19
CA LYS A 133 0.16 25.44 -10.40
C LYS A 133 1.00 25.05 -11.61
N GLU A 134 1.15 23.77 -11.90
CA GLU A 134 1.88 23.27 -13.06
C GLU A 134 1.15 23.66 -14.36
N LYS A 135 -0.16 23.53 -14.41
CA LYS A 135 -0.99 23.95 -15.55
C LYS A 135 -0.91 25.45 -15.83
N LEU A 136 -0.94 26.28 -14.78
CA LEU A 136 -0.84 27.75 -14.91
C LEU A 136 0.56 28.24 -15.34
N ARG A 137 1.58 27.38 -15.25
CA ARG A 137 2.94 27.70 -15.66
C ARG A 137 3.22 27.34 -17.11
N ASP A 138 2.41 26.45 -17.67
CA ASP A 138 2.53 25.95 -19.05
C ASP A 138 1.60 26.74 -20.02
N GLU A 139 0.75 27.66 -19.50
CA GLU A 139 0.00 28.69 -20.24
C GLU A 139 0.78 30.03 -20.31
#